data_592c6807e52f06b394f2248888d8d2f8
#
_entry.id   592c6807e52f06b394f2248888d8d2f8
#
_cell.length_a   1.000
_cell.length_b   1.000
_cell.length_c   1.000
_cell.angle_alpha   90.00
_cell.angle_beta   90.00
_cell.angle_gamma   90.00
#
_symmetry.space_group_name_H-M   'P 1'
#
loop_
_entity.id
_entity.type
_entity.pdbx_description
1 polymer ?
#
loop_
_entity_poly.entity_id
_entity_poly.type
_entity_poly.pdbx_seq_one_letter_code
_entity_poly.pdbx_strand_id
1 'polypeptide(L)'
;MKKRYKISLAEVQKFVQSLNRLGTQRSVPYKTNAKQIKEHLERIFDTYQADAVLDGDALKNLFFPTQLKDRYKIFISHSSKDAEIIQQFASTLETRLHFPCFVDWMVWGNLYELQASLDQKLCNPTPKATGGVTYSYNLRNYTTAHTHAMLSMALLDMIDQCDICMFVYSDNSTVPNADFNNIETLSPWIYEEIFYMNHIQIKETRLMSEGGNVSPIRISHPLDLDSFDTLNASTLTQALTSLNE
;
A
#
# COMPACT_ATOMS: atom_id res chain seq x y z
N MET A 1 -5.40 -20.20 -8.66
CA MET A 1 -6.28 -19.37 -7.78
C MET A 1 -5.39 -18.67 -6.76
N LYS A 2 -5.48 -17.35 -6.63
CA LYS A 2 -4.68 -16.59 -5.65
C LYS A 2 -5.05 -17.01 -4.23
N LYS A 3 -4.05 -17.18 -3.38
CA LYS A 3 -4.25 -17.45 -1.97
C LYS A 3 -4.41 -16.15 -1.20
N ARG A 4 -5.34 -16.11 -0.27
CA ARG A 4 -5.63 -14.94 0.57
C ARG A 4 -5.55 -15.34 2.02
N TYR A 5 -4.71 -14.61 2.76
CA TYR A 5 -4.48 -14.88 4.16
C TYR A 5 -4.67 -13.63 5.00
N LYS A 6 -5.21 -13.80 6.20
CA LYS A 6 -5.19 -12.79 7.25
C LYS A 6 -4.41 -13.30 8.46
N ILE A 7 -3.62 -12.43 9.06
CA ILE A 7 -2.80 -12.76 10.24
C ILE A 7 -2.76 -11.55 11.17
N SER A 8 -2.82 -11.77 12.48
CA SER A 8 -2.68 -10.66 13.41
C SER A 8 -1.22 -10.20 13.53
N LEU A 9 -1.03 -8.92 13.82
CA LEU A 9 0.31 -8.36 14.08
C LEU A 9 1.03 -9.10 15.21
N ALA A 10 0.28 -9.54 16.24
CA ALA A 10 0.84 -10.32 17.35
C ALA A 10 1.41 -11.68 16.88
N GLU A 11 0.75 -12.35 15.95
CA GLU A 11 1.25 -13.61 15.38
C GLU A 11 2.45 -13.37 14.46
N VAL A 12 2.46 -12.27 13.71
CA VAL A 12 3.63 -11.82 12.93
C VAL A 12 4.84 -11.59 13.84
N GLN A 13 4.66 -10.90 14.98
CA GLN A 13 5.72 -10.69 15.96
C GLN A 13 6.27 -12.00 16.51
N LYS A 14 5.40 -12.95 16.89
CA LYS A 14 5.80 -14.27 17.37
C LYS A 14 6.60 -15.03 16.31
N PHE A 15 6.14 -14.99 15.07
CA PHE A 15 6.83 -15.62 13.93
C PHE A 15 8.23 -15.04 13.73
N VAL A 16 8.38 -13.73 13.64
CA VAL A 16 9.67 -13.04 13.48
C VAL A 16 10.60 -13.38 14.65
N GLN A 17 10.11 -13.34 15.90
CA GLN A 17 10.89 -13.67 17.08
C GLN A 17 11.34 -15.13 17.08
N SER A 18 10.52 -16.07 16.65
CA SER A 18 10.84 -17.49 16.61
C SER A 18 12.02 -17.77 15.67
N LEU A 19 12.04 -17.12 14.52
CA LEU A 19 13.11 -17.28 13.52
C LEU A 19 14.38 -16.49 13.86
N ASN A 20 14.27 -15.36 14.53
CA ASN A 20 15.43 -14.59 14.98
C ASN A 20 16.21 -15.30 16.10
N ARG A 21 15.58 -16.14 16.89
CA ARG A 21 16.27 -17.01 17.88
C ARG A 21 17.17 -18.06 17.22
N LEU A 22 16.98 -18.38 15.94
CA LEU A 22 17.77 -19.36 15.18
C LEU A 22 19.01 -18.74 14.52
N GLY A 23 19.33 -17.50 14.76
CA GLY A 23 20.53 -16.80 14.28
C GLY A 23 20.24 -15.37 13.85
N THR A 24 21.11 -14.45 14.28
CA THR A 24 21.05 -13.03 13.87
C THR A 24 21.37 -12.90 12.39
N GLN A 25 20.35 -12.65 11.56
CA GLN A 25 20.56 -12.17 10.20
C GLN A 25 20.34 -10.65 10.18
N ARG A 26 21.29 -9.95 9.57
CA ARG A 26 21.12 -8.51 9.26
C ARG A 26 19.88 -8.38 8.39
N SER A 27 18.93 -7.55 8.81
CA SER A 27 17.86 -7.10 7.92
C SER A 27 18.51 -6.52 6.67
N VAL A 28 18.21 -7.08 5.52
CA VAL A 28 18.60 -6.45 4.25
C VAL A 28 17.81 -5.15 4.17
N PRO A 29 18.50 -3.98 4.05
CA PRO A 29 17.75 -2.74 3.85
C PRO A 29 17.01 -2.86 2.53
N TYR A 30 15.69 -2.88 2.58
CA TYR A 30 14.85 -2.76 1.39
C TYR A 30 15.23 -1.47 0.67
N LYS A 31 15.59 -1.57 -0.60
CA LYS A 31 15.95 -0.42 -1.42
C LYS A 31 14.67 0.34 -1.75
N THR A 32 14.37 1.38 -1.00
CA THR A 32 13.30 2.30 -1.38
C THR A 32 13.73 3.08 -2.62
N ASN A 33 12.90 3.05 -3.66
CA ASN A 33 13.09 3.89 -4.85
C ASN A 33 12.69 5.36 -4.57
N ALA A 34 12.25 5.69 -3.37
CA ALA A 34 11.77 7.03 -3.00
C ALA A 34 12.73 8.16 -3.37
N LYS A 35 14.04 7.96 -3.15
CA LYS A 35 15.05 8.96 -3.54
C LYS A 35 15.14 9.14 -5.06
N GLN A 36 15.10 8.04 -5.81
CA GLN A 36 15.16 8.07 -7.27
C GLN A 36 13.89 8.68 -7.87
N ILE A 37 12.74 8.39 -7.27
CA ILE A 37 11.45 9.00 -7.64
C ILE A 37 11.52 10.52 -7.46
N LYS A 38 12.00 10.98 -6.31
CA LYS A 38 12.14 12.41 -6.04
C LYS A 38 13.10 13.12 -7.00
N GLU A 39 14.28 12.56 -7.25
CA GLU A 39 15.25 13.11 -8.20
C GLU A 39 14.71 13.14 -9.65
N HIS A 40 13.90 12.16 -10.04
CA HIS A 40 13.26 12.12 -11.35
C HIS A 40 12.13 13.15 -11.48
N LEU A 41 11.35 13.32 -10.39
CA LEU A 41 10.33 14.37 -10.31
C LEU A 41 10.94 15.76 -10.48
N GLU A 42 12.02 16.05 -9.77
CA GLU A 42 12.69 17.34 -9.89
C GLU A 42 13.09 17.58 -11.34
N ARG A 43 13.66 16.60 -12.06
CA ARG A 43 14.03 16.75 -13.48
C ARG A 43 12.82 16.97 -14.40
N ILE A 44 11.71 16.25 -14.21
CA ILE A 44 10.50 16.45 -15.02
C ILE A 44 9.96 17.86 -14.79
N PHE A 45 9.88 18.33 -13.56
CA PHE A 45 9.34 19.64 -13.24
C PHE A 45 10.27 20.81 -13.60
N ASP A 46 11.58 20.60 -13.61
CA ASP A 46 12.53 21.61 -14.07
C ASP A 46 12.45 21.83 -15.59
N THR A 47 11.97 20.83 -16.34
CA THR A 47 11.74 20.92 -17.79
C THR A 47 10.28 21.18 -18.16
N TYR A 48 9.37 21.25 -17.19
CA TYR A 48 7.95 21.45 -17.41
C TYR A 48 7.64 22.85 -17.94
N GLN A 49 6.98 22.93 -19.11
CA GLN A 49 6.41 24.16 -19.64
C GLN A 49 4.93 24.24 -19.26
N ALA A 50 4.46 25.45 -18.95
CA ALA A 50 3.12 25.67 -18.37
C ALA A 50 1.94 25.11 -19.22
N ASP A 51 2.15 24.88 -20.52
CA ASP A 51 1.13 24.35 -21.43
C ASP A 51 1.39 22.90 -21.84
N ALA A 52 2.38 22.22 -21.24
CA ALA A 52 2.70 20.86 -21.59
C ALA A 52 1.68 19.87 -20.97
N VAL A 53 1.21 18.94 -21.79
CA VAL A 53 0.41 17.80 -21.33
C VAL A 53 1.37 16.72 -20.83
N LEU A 54 1.25 16.34 -19.55
CA LEU A 54 2.04 15.25 -18.97
C LEU A 54 1.40 13.92 -19.31
N ASP A 55 2.23 12.96 -19.73
CA ASP A 55 1.80 11.58 -19.96
C ASP A 55 1.53 10.87 -18.62
N GLY A 56 0.26 10.53 -18.38
CA GLY A 56 -0.19 9.89 -17.14
C GLY A 56 0.39 8.49 -16.93
N ASP A 57 0.58 7.71 -18.00
CA ASP A 57 1.18 6.37 -17.91
C ASP A 57 2.67 6.45 -17.59
N ALA A 58 3.38 7.42 -18.19
CA ALA A 58 4.77 7.67 -17.86
C ALA A 58 4.92 8.10 -16.40
N LEU A 59 4.03 8.97 -15.89
CA LEU A 59 4.00 9.38 -14.50
C LEU A 59 3.66 8.22 -13.56
N LYS A 60 2.64 7.40 -13.90
CA LYS A 60 2.29 6.21 -13.11
C LYS A 60 3.48 5.27 -12.99
N ASN A 61 4.14 4.95 -14.09
CA ASN A 61 5.29 4.05 -14.09
C ASN A 61 6.51 4.63 -13.37
N LEU A 62 6.61 5.94 -13.29
CA LEU A 62 7.66 6.62 -12.53
C LEU A 62 7.40 6.59 -11.02
N PHE A 63 6.17 6.91 -10.60
CA PHE A 63 5.81 7.01 -9.17
C PHE A 63 5.55 5.66 -8.55
N PHE A 64 4.90 4.79 -9.29
CA PHE A 64 4.41 3.50 -8.86
C PHE A 64 4.82 2.41 -9.85
N PRO A 65 6.14 2.15 -10.03
CA PRO A 65 6.60 1.13 -10.97
C PRO A 65 6.05 -0.24 -10.59
N THR A 66 5.38 -0.90 -11.54
CA THR A 66 4.81 -2.24 -11.38
C THR A 66 5.58 -3.31 -12.15
N GLN A 67 6.36 -2.90 -13.17
CA GLN A 67 7.27 -3.79 -13.89
C GLN A 67 8.65 -3.79 -13.23
N LEU A 68 8.75 -4.53 -12.13
CA LEU A 68 9.96 -4.61 -11.33
C LEU A 68 10.82 -5.80 -11.82
N LYS A 69 12.16 -5.67 -11.67
CA LYS A 69 13.11 -6.73 -12.06
C LYS A 69 12.89 -8.02 -11.28
N ASP A 70 12.51 -7.87 -10.02
CA ASP A 70 12.25 -8.99 -9.12
C ASP A 70 10.73 -9.22 -9.03
N ARG A 71 10.30 -10.45 -9.29
CA ARG A 71 8.90 -10.82 -9.13
C ARG A 71 8.58 -11.01 -7.67
N TYR A 72 7.66 -10.21 -7.15
CA TYR A 72 7.10 -10.42 -5.82
C TYR A 72 6.10 -11.56 -5.81
N LYS A 73 6.14 -12.37 -4.75
CA LYS A 73 5.21 -13.49 -4.56
C LYS A 73 4.07 -13.13 -3.62
N ILE A 74 4.33 -12.29 -2.62
CA ILE A 74 3.37 -11.94 -1.58
C ILE A 74 3.12 -10.43 -1.62
N PHE A 75 1.85 -10.03 -1.73
CA PHE A 75 1.39 -8.66 -1.44
C PHE A 75 0.99 -8.57 0.02
N ILE A 76 1.54 -7.61 0.79
CA ILE A 76 1.24 -7.41 2.21
C ILE A 76 0.49 -6.09 2.40
N SER A 77 -0.80 -6.19 2.72
CA SER A 77 -1.63 -5.07 3.18
C SER A 77 -1.49 -4.90 4.69
N HIS A 78 -1.31 -3.68 5.16
CA HIS A 78 -1.06 -3.37 6.57
C HIS A 78 -1.29 -1.90 6.90
N SER A 79 -1.25 -1.54 8.19
CA SER A 79 -1.21 -0.13 8.61
C SER A 79 0.21 0.43 8.54
N SER A 80 0.38 1.63 7.99
CA SER A 80 1.68 2.34 7.98
C SER A 80 2.26 2.56 9.39
N LYS A 81 1.43 2.56 10.44
CA LYS A 81 1.90 2.63 11.83
C LYS A 81 2.63 1.37 12.29
N ASP A 82 2.47 0.26 11.59
CA ASP A 82 3.09 -1.03 11.90
C ASP A 82 4.33 -1.29 11.03
N ALA A 83 4.80 -0.27 10.31
CA ALA A 83 5.84 -0.35 9.28
C ALA A 83 7.11 -1.09 9.72
N GLU A 84 7.61 -0.85 10.93
CA GLU A 84 8.85 -1.46 11.42
C GLU A 84 8.75 -2.98 11.53
N ILE A 85 7.67 -3.49 12.11
CA ILE A 85 7.48 -4.94 12.25
C ILE A 85 7.15 -5.59 10.91
N ILE A 86 6.44 -4.89 10.02
CA ILE A 86 6.16 -5.37 8.67
C ILE A 86 7.44 -5.47 7.84
N GLN A 87 8.36 -4.52 7.96
CA GLN A 87 9.68 -4.61 7.32
C GLN A 87 10.48 -5.82 7.79
N GLN A 88 10.51 -6.07 9.10
CA GLN A 88 11.16 -7.24 9.66
C GLN A 88 10.52 -8.54 9.18
N PHE A 89 9.19 -8.55 9.10
CA PHE A 89 8.42 -9.70 8.61
C PHE A 89 8.71 -9.98 7.13
N ALA A 90 8.58 -8.98 6.26
CA ALA A 90 8.88 -9.11 4.83
C ALA A 90 10.32 -9.59 4.60
N SER A 91 11.29 -8.98 5.29
CA SER A 91 12.70 -9.40 5.24
C SER A 91 12.90 -10.85 5.71
N THR A 92 12.17 -11.28 6.74
CA THR A 92 12.23 -12.67 7.25
C THR A 92 11.66 -13.65 6.25
N LEU A 93 10.51 -13.34 5.63
CA LEU A 93 9.89 -14.17 4.60
C LEU A 93 10.82 -14.32 3.38
N GLU A 94 11.44 -13.24 2.96
CA GLU A 94 12.36 -13.25 1.81
C GLU A 94 13.65 -14.03 2.12
N THR A 95 14.31 -13.73 3.23
CA THR A 95 15.64 -14.29 3.53
C THR A 95 15.60 -15.72 4.05
N ARG A 96 14.54 -16.14 4.73
CA ARG A 96 14.41 -17.46 5.35
C ARG A 96 13.57 -18.44 4.55
N LEU A 97 12.54 -17.92 3.86
CA LEU A 97 11.59 -18.76 3.15
C LEU A 97 11.62 -18.54 1.63
N HIS A 98 12.42 -17.58 1.13
CA HIS A 98 12.54 -17.23 -0.28
C HIS A 98 11.22 -16.77 -0.92
N PHE A 99 10.41 -16.05 -0.13
CA PHE A 99 9.19 -15.40 -0.60
C PHE A 99 9.40 -13.88 -0.64
N PRO A 100 9.76 -13.30 -1.79
CA PRO A 100 9.86 -11.86 -1.94
C PRO A 100 8.48 -11.21 -1.76
N CYS A 101 8.44 -10.21 -0.88
CA CYS A 101 7.21 -9.54 -0.47
C CYS A 101 7.12 -8.15 -1.06
N PHE A 102 5.95 -7.80 -1.63
CA PHE A 102 5.63 -6.44 -1.98
C PHE A 102 4.96 -5.75 -0.78
N VAL A 103 5.54 -4.63 -0.39
CA VAL A 103 5.01 -3.71 0.62
C VAL A 103 5.09 -2.33 0.00
N ASP A 104 3.97 -1.67 -0.22
CA ASP A 104 3.83 -0.45 -1.01
C ASP A 104 4.82 0.66 -0.65
N TRP A 105 4.86 1.09 0.60
CA TRP A 105 5.75 2.17 1.05
C TRP A 105 7.24 1.80 0.98
N MET A 106 7.58 0.52 1.06
CA MET A 106 8.97 0.05 0.93
C MET A 106 9.45 0.14 -0.51
N VAL A 107 8.57 -0.04 -1.47
CA VAL A 107 8.88 -0.03 -2.89
C VAL A 107 8.67 1.35 -3.49
N TRP A 108 7.54 1.98 -3.22
CA TRP A 108 7.12 3.24 -3.83
C TRP A 108 7.40 4.48 -2.96
N GLY A 109 7.65 4.28 -1.66
CA GLY A 109 7.81 5.38 -0.72
C GLY A 109 6.48 5.89 -0.17
N ASN A 110 6.53 7.05 0.46
CA ASN A 110 5.36 7.62 1.14
C ASN A 110 4.53 8.46 0.16
N LEU A 111 3.28 8.06 -0.08
CA LEU A 111 2.33 8.77 -0.94
C LEU A 111 2.12 10.23 -0.52
N TYR A 112 2.05 10.51 0.78
CA TYR A 112 1.86 11.88 1.27
C TYR A 112 3.07 12.79 0.99
N GLU A 113 4.28 12.24 1.01
CA GLU A 113 5.50 12.97 0.63
C GLU A 113 5.51 13.25 -0.88
N LEU A 114 5.08 12.28 -1.69
CA LEU A 114 4.89 12.48 -3.12
C LEU A 114 3.86 13.58 -3.38
N GLN A 115 2.67 13.50 -2.75
CA GLN A 115 1.61 14.49 -2.91
C GLN A 115 2.09 15.89 -2.47
N ALA A 116 2.81 16.00 -1.35
CA ALA A 116 3.36 17.28 -0.89
C ALA A 116 4.36 17.87 -1.89
N SER A 117 5.16 17.03 -2.54
CA SER A 117 6.09 17.46 -3.58
C SER A 117 5.36 17.96 -4.83
N LEU A 118 4.28 17.29 -5.24
CA LEU A 118 3.41 17.72 -6.34
C LEU A 118 2.70 19.04 -6.00
N ASP A 119 2.15 19.16 -4.80
CA ASP A 119 1.49 20.39 -4.33
C ASP A 119 2.46 21.58 -4.39
N GLN A 120 3.69 21.39 -3.93
CA GLN A 120 4.72 22.43 -3.95
C GLN A 120 5.12 22.87 -5.36
N LYS A 121 5.09 21.98 -6.33
CA LYS A 121 5.54 22.29 -7.71
C LYS A 121 4.38 22.75 -8.62
N LEU A 122 3.19 22.16 -8.46
CA LEU A 122 2.08 22.32 -9.42
C LEU A 122 0.90 23.15 -8.89
N CYS A 123 0.78 23.35 -7.57
CA CYS A 123 -0.43 23.93 -7.00
C CYS A 123 -0.29 25.42 -6.59
N ASN A 124 0.57 26.18 -7.27
CA ASN A 124 0.79 27.61 -7.06
C ASN A 124 0.97 27.96 -5.56
N PRO A 125 2.08 27.50 -4.93
CA PRO A 125 2.34 27.75 -3.53
C PRO A 125 2.45 29.24 -3.23
N THR A 126 1.68 29.72 -2.25
CA THR A 126 1.71 31.14 -1.82
C THR A 126 2.03 31.18 -0.33
N PRO A 127 3.16 31.82 0.07
CA PRO A 127 3.49 32.00 1.47
C PRO A 127 2.44 32.83 2.23
N LYS A 128 2.14 32.43 3.46
CA LYS A 128 1.28 33.21 4.37
C LYS A 128 2.13 34.15 5.24
N ALA A 129 1.59 35.31 5.55
CA ALA A 129 2.22 36.26 6.48
C ALA A 129 2.40 35.68 7.90
N THR A 130 1.53 34.74 8.30
CA THR A 130 1.54 34.07 9.61
C THR A 130 2.40 32.81 9.65
N GLY A 131 3.17 32.52 8.59
CA GLY A 131 3.91 31.27 8.38
C GLY A 131 3.07 30.19 7.69
N GLY A 132 3.78 29.26 7.01
CA GLY A 132 3.15 28.21 6.20
C GLY A 132 2.87 28.64 4.77
N VAL A 133 2.29 27.71 3.99
CA VAL A 133 2.02 27.86 2.56
C VAL A 133 0.55 27.54 2.28
N THR A 134 -0.07 28.29 1.39
CA THR A 134 -1.36 27.95 0.79
C THR A 134 -1.16 27.48 -0.63
N TYR A 135 -2.07 26.63 -1.09
CA TYR A 135 -2.09 26.09 -2.43
C TYR A 135 -3.42 26.40 -3.11
N SER A 136 -3.43 26.46 -4.43
CA SER A 136 -4.66 26.54 -5.20
C SER A 136 -5.52 25.30 -4.96
N TYR A 137 -6.74 25.51 -4.44
CA TYR A 137 -7.68 24.44 -4.12
C TYR A 137 -7.99 23.55 -5.34
N ASN A 138 -8.28 24.18 -6.49
CA ASN A 138 -8.63 23.45 -7.72
C ASN A 138 -7.44 22.61 -8.25
N LEU A 139 -6.24 23.20 -8.28
CA LEU A 139 -5.05 22.48 -8.75
C LEU A 139 -4.72 21.32 -7.81
N ARG A 140 -4.83 21.52 -6.49
CA ARG A 140 -4.59 20.48 -5.52
C ARG A 140 -5.58 19.33 -5.64
N ASN A 141 -6.87 19.63 -5.81
CA ASN A 141 -7.87 18.57 -6.06
C ASN A 141 -7.56 17.81 -7.34
N TYR A 142 -7.16 18.51 -8.40
CA TYR A 142 -6.78 17.89 -9.66
C TYR A 142 -5.56 16.97 -9.53
N THR A 143 -4.46 17.45 -8.95
CA THR A 143 -3.25 16.64 -8.75
C THR A 143 -3.50 15.45 -7.83
N THR A 144 -4.29 15.65 -6.76
CA THR A 144 -4.66 14.59 -5.82
C THR A 144 -5.47 13.49 -6.52
N ALA A 145 -6.47 13.86 -7.32
CA ALA A 145 -7.29 12.90 -8.06
C ALA A 145 -6.45 12.04 -9.02
N HIS A 146 -5.52 12.67 -9.76
CA HIS A 146 -4.61 11.94 -10.66
C HIS A 146 -3.65 11.04 -9.91
N THR A 147 -3.06 11.52 -8.81
CA THR A 147 -2.13 10.71 -8.00
C THR A 147 -2.84 9.49 -7.41
N HIS A 148 -4.05 9.65 -6.90
CA HIS A 148 -4.84 8.55 -6.37
C HIS A 148 -5.23 7.54 -7.47
N ALA A 149 -5.66 8.01 -8.64
CA ALA A 149 -5.98 7.12 -9.75
C ALA A 149 -4.76 6.30 -10.22
N MET A 150 -3.59 6.93 -10.31
CA MET A 150 -2.34 6.23 -10.64
C MET A 150 -1.96 5.19 -9.59
N LEU A 151 -2.09 5.53 -8.29
CA LEU A 151 -1.83 4.59 -7.20
C LEU A 151 -2.79 3.40 -7.24
N SER A 152 -4.11 3.67 -7.38
CA SER A 152 -5.14 2.63 -7.46
C SER A 152 -4.86 1.62 -8.58
N MET A 153 -4.51 2.12 -9.77
CA MET A 153 -4.13 1.26 -10.90
C MET A 153 -2.86 0.44 -10.61
N ALA A 154 -1.86 1.05 -9.98
CA ALA A 154 -0.62 0.37 -9.65
C ALA A 154 -0.81 -0.69 -8.54
N LEU A 155 -1.63 -0.41 -7.53
CA LEU A 155 -2.02 -1.39 -6.51
C LEU A 155 -2.71 -2.60 -7.13
N LEU A 156 -3.68 -2.35 -8.03
CA LEU A 156 -4.37 -3.40 -8.77
C LEU A 156 -3.38 -4.28 -9.56
N ASP A 157 -2.46 -3.65 -10.31
CA ASP A 157 -1.42 -4.35 -11.06
C ASP A 157 -0.52 -5.21 -10.15
N MET A 158 -0.10 -4.68 -9.00
CA MET A 158 0.78 -5.42 -8.07
C MET A 158 0.05 -6.55 -7.35
N ILE A 159 -1.18 -6.32 -6.91
CA ILE A 159 -2.02 -7.37 -6.33
C ILE A 159 -2.26 -8.47 -7.37
N ASP A 160 -2.47 -8.10 -8.65
CA ASP A 160 -2.66 -9.09 -9.73
C ASP A 160 -1.40 -9.90 -10.04
N GLN A 161 -0.23 -9.33 -9.92
CA GLN A 161 1.05 -9.99 -10.17
C GLN A 161 1.48 -10.93 -9.05
N CYS A 162 1.06 -10.70 -7.80
CA CYS A 162 1.41 -11.55 -6.65
C CYS A 162 0.58 -12.83 -6.62
N ASP A 163 1.20 -13.95 -6.22
CA ASP A 163 0.53 -15.25 -6.07
C ASP A 163 -0.29 -15.32 -4.77
N ILE A 164 0.13 -14.55 -3.76
CA ILE A 164 -0.43 -14.55 -2.41
C ILE A 164 -0.78 -13.10 -2.02
N CYS A 165 -1.96 -12.92 -1.44
CA CYS A 165 -2.38 -11.68 -0.80
C CYS A 165 -2.47 -11.92 0.71
N MET A 166 -1.84 -11.06 1.50
CA MET A 166 -1.82 -11.18 2.95
C MET A 166 -2.23 -9.87 3.62
N PHE A 167 -3.27 -9.93 4.45
CA PHE A 167 -3.67 -8.81 5.29
C PHE A 167 -3.15 -9.01 6.71
N VAL A 168 -2.29 -8.09 7.15
CA VAL A 168 -1.81 -8.04 8.55
C VAL A 168 -2.67 -7.05 9.31
N TYR A 169 -3.57 -7.59 10.17
CA TYR A 169 -4.46 -6.76 10.95
C TYR A 169 -3.93 -6.46 12.34
N SER A 170 -4.23 -5.26 12.83
CA SER A 170 -3.85 -4.73 14.14
C SER A 170 -4.85 -3.67 14.60
N ASP A 171 -4.73 -3.20 15.83
CA ASP A 171 -5.51 -2.05 16.34
C ASP A 171 -5.24 -0.75 15.56
N ASN A 172 -4.15 -0.70 14.78
CA ASN A 172 -3.84 0.43 13.89
C ASN A 172 -4.53 0.32 12.53
N SER A 173 -4.86 -0.88 12.08
CA SER A 173 -5.48 -1.14 10.77
C SER A 173 -6.98 -1.32 10.83
N THR A 174 -7.49 -1.75 12.00
CA THR A 174 -8.89 -2.09 12.19
C THR A 174 -9.48 -1.32 13.36
N VAL A 175 -10.78 -1.07 13.31
CA VAL A 175 -11.55 -0.51 14.43
C VAL A 175 -12.44 -1.59 15.00
N PRO A 176 -12.53 -1.70 16.35
CA PRO A 176 -13.50 -2.57 16.98
C PRO A 176 -14.91 -2.12 16.60
N ASN A 177 -15.71 -3.03 16.08
CA ASN A 177 -17.14 -2.82 15.94
C ASN A 177 -17.87 -3.44 17.13
N ALA A 178 -18.97 -2.83 17.57
CA ALA A 178 -19.86 -3.37 18.61
C ALA A 178 -20.45 -4.74 18.24
N ASP A 179 -20.56 -5.02 16.95
CA ASP A 179 -20.92 -6.30 16.40
C ASP A 179 -19.65 -7.09 16.05
N PHE A 180 -19.29 -8.04 16.89
CA PHE A 180 -18.07 -8.86 16.80
C PHE A 180 -17.82 -9.62 15.49
N ASN A 181 -18.72 -9.50 14.52
CA ASN A 181 -18.63 -10.22 13.23
C ASN A 181 -18.10 -9.38 12.08
N ASN A 182 -17.98 -8.04 12.22
CA ASN A 182 -17.51 -7.18 11.15
C ASN A 182 -16.21 -6.47 11.56
N ILE A 183 -15.15 -6.71 10.82
CA ILE A 183 -13.89 -5.98 10.95
C ILE A 183 -13.99 -4.77 10.02
N GLU A 184 -13.81 -3.57 10.58
CA GLU A 184 -13.85 -2.31 9.83
C GLU A 184 -12.48 -1.65 9.82
N THR A 185 -12.24 -0.80 8.83
CA THR A 185 -11.04 0.04 8.76
C THR A 185 -11.41 1.51 8.57
N LEU A 186 -10.57 2.40 9.10
CA LEU A 186 -10.63 3.83 8.81
C LEU A 186 -9.65 4.23 7.69
N SER A 187 -8.84 3.28 7.19
CA SER A 187 -7.90 3.51 6.11
C SER A 187 -8.58 3.28 4.76
N PRO A 188 -8.73 4.30 3.92
CA PRO A 188 -9.25 4.11 2.56
C PRO A 188 -8.35 3.19 1.73
N TRP A 189 -7.03 3.19 1.99
CA TRP A 189 -6.06 2.35 1.30
C TRP A 189 -6.23 0.88 1.62
N ILE A 190 -6.33 0.52 2.91
CA ILE A 190 -6.58 -0.87 3.33
C ILE A 190 -7.92 -1.35 2.77
N TYR A 191 -8.95 -0.50 2.78
CA TYR A 191 -10.24 -0.82 2.19
C TYR A 191 -10.12 -1.13 0.69
N GLU A 192 -9.41 -0.29 -0.06
CA GLU A 192 -9.19 -0.45 -1.50
C GLU A 192 -8.37 -1.71 -1.81
N GLU A 193 -7.30 -1.97 -1.06
CA GLU A 193 -6.47 -3.17 -1.20
C GLU A 193 -7.28 -4.46 -0.97
N ILE A 194 -8.06 -4.53 0.12
CA ILE A 194 -8.92 -5.67 0.40
C ILE A 194 -9.99 -5.84 -0.69
N PHE A 195 -10.56 -4.72 -1.17
CA PHE A 195 -11.49 -4.75 -2.29
C PHE A 195 -10.83 -5.36 -3.54
N TYR A 196 -9.64 -4.93 -3.93
CA TYR A 196 -8.93 -5.50 -5.07
C TYR A 196 -8.57 -6.97 -4.86
N MET A 197 -8.07 -7.34 -3.69
CA MET A 197 -7.77 -8.74 -3.35
C MET A 197 -9.00 -9.64 -3.53
N ASN A 198 -10.19 -9.15 -3.24
CA ASN A 198 -11.43 -9.90 -3.41
C ASN A 198 -11.92 -9.96 -4.85
N HIS A 199 -11.69 -8.90 -5.65
CA HIS A 199 -12.33 -8.73 -6.97
C HIS A 199 -11.46 -9.14 -8.15
N ILE A 200 -10.12 -9.21 -8.03
CA ILE A 200 -9.23 -9.61 -9.13
C ILE A 200 -9.52 -11.01 -9.68
N GLN A 201 -10.21 -11.87 -8.93
CA GLN A 201 -10.59 -13.21 -9.40
C GLN A 201 -12.02 -13.33 -9.90
N ILE A 202 -12.82 -12.29 -9.77
CA ILE A 202 -14.22 -12.30 -10.21
C ILE A 202 -14.32 -11.42 -11.46
N LYS A 203 -14.15 -12.04 -12.63
CA LYS A 203 -14.70 -11.48 -13.86
C LYS A 203 -16.21 -11.62 -13.82
N GLU A 204 -16.87 -10.78 -13.07
CA GLU A 204 -18.27 -10.42 -13.30
C GLU A 204 -18.60 -9.10 -12.59
N THR A 205 -19.22 -8.24 -13.33
CA THR A 205 -19.58 -6.86 -13.14
C THR A 205 -20.54 -6.61 -11.98
N ARG A 206 -20.34 -5.55 -11.17
CA ARG A 206 -21.42 -4.60 -10.85
C ARG A 206 -20.98 -3.30 -10.18
N LEU A 207 -21.74 -2.27 -10.51
CA LEU A 207 -21.58 -0.84 -10.41
C LEU A 207 -21.95 -0.23 -9.04
N MET A 208 -21.33 0.89 -8.80
CA MET A 208 -21.49 2.13 -8.02
C MET A 208 -22.82 2.50 -7.39
N SER A 209 -22.78 3.22 -6.26
CA SER A 209 -23.67 4.35 -6.02
C SER A 209 -23.02 5.43 -5.15
N GLU A 210 -23.30 6.67 -5.51
CA GLU A 210 -22.77 7.92 -4.95
C GLU A 210 -23.64 8.50 -3.84
N GLY A 211 -23.05 9.41 -3.03
CA GLY A 211 -23.75 10.59 -2.48
C GLY A 211 -23.52 10.95 -1.04
N GLY A 212 -22.80 11.96 -0.76
CA GLY A 212 -23.11 13.30 -0.30
C GLY A 212 -23.09 13.66 1.19
N ASN A 213 -22.26 14.65 1.47
CA ASN A 213 -22.31 15.74 2.48
C ASN A 213 -21.66 15.58 3.87
N VAL A 214 -21.02 16.64 4.26
CA VAL A 214 -19.80 16.97 4.96
C VAL A 214 -19.98 17.27 6.46
N SER A 215 -19.18 16.63 7.24
CA SER A 215 -18.61 17.01 8.56
C SER A 215 -17.22 16.39 8.59
N PRO A 216 -16.30 16.63 9.52
CA PRO A 216 -15.08 15.83 9.61
C PRO A 216 -15.47 14.40 9.94
N ILE A 217 -15.77 13.67 8.89
CA ILE A 217 -16.45 12.38 8.93
C ILE A 217 -15.35 11.34 9.16
N ARG A 218 -15.48 10.60 10.24
CA ARG A 218 -14.83 9.31 10.36
C ARG A 218 -15.62 8.34 9.49
N ILE A 219 -15.10 8.03 8.30
CA ILE A 219 -15.68 7.02 7.44
C ILE A 219 -15.03 5.70 7.80
N SER A 220 -15.80 4.74 8.30
CA SER A 220 -15.37 3.36 8.43
C SER A 220 -15.86 2.58 7.22
N HIS A 221 -15.05 1.63 6.79
CA HIS A 221 -15.37 0.74 5.69
C HIS A 221 -15.37 -0.69 6.20
N PRO A 222 -16.44 -1.46 5.98
CA PRO A 222 -16.46 -2.88 6.28
C PRO A 222 -15.43 -3.60 5.41
N LEU A 223 -14.66 -4.51 6.02
CA LEU A 223 -13.72 -5.37 5.30
C LEU A 223 -14.39 -6.73 5.07
N ASP A 224 -14.54 -7.11 3.81
CA ASP A 224 -14.93 -8.47 3.45
C ASP A 224 -13.68 -9.39 3.54
N LEU A 225 -13.58 -10.12 4.64
CA LEU A 225 -12.48 -11.05 4.92
C LEU A 225 -12.94 -12.53 4.93
N ASP A 226 -14.13 -12.81 4.43
CA ASP A 226 -14.70 -14.18 4.42
C ASP A 226 -13.89 -15.12 3.52
N SER A 227 -13.28 -14.58 2.46
CA SER A 227 -12.40 -15.32 1.55
C SER A 227 -10.95 -15.49 2.04
N PHE A 228 -10.61 -14.98 3.23
CA PHE A 228 -9.24 -15.01 3.76
C PHE A 228 -9.05 -16.13 4.78
N ASP A 229 -8.12 -17.04 4.52
CA ASP A 229 -7.70 -18.03 5.50
C ASP A 229 -6.91 -17.36 6.64
N THR A 230 -7.26 -17.71 7.88
CA THR A 230 -6.56 -17.18 9.05
C THR A 230 -5.29 -17.95 9.32
N LEU A 231 -4.15 -17.25 9.37
CA LEU A 231 -2.87 -17.80 9.73
C LEU A 231 -2.46 -17.39 11.15
N ASN A 232 -1.62 -18.23 11.73
CA ASN A 232 -0.88 -17.94 12.95
C ASN A 232 0.62 -18.24 12.71
N ALA A 233 1.47 -17.93 13.68
CA ALA A 233 2.92 -18.08 13.56
C ALA A 233 3.35 -19.53 13.25
N SER A 234 2.66 -20.53 13.76
CA SER A 234 2.99 -21.95 13.56
C SER A 234 2.55 -22.47 12.18
N THR A 235 1.43 -22.00 11.67
CA THR A 235 0.86 -22.45 10.39
C THR A 235 1.39 -21.66 9.19
N LEU A 236 1.97 -20.49 9.40
CA LEU A 236 2.44 -19.61 8.33
C LEU A 236 3.48 -20.29 7.44
N THR A 237 4.52 -20.89 8.02
CA THR A 237 5.56 -21.58 7.25
C THR A 237 4.97 -22.69 6.41
N GLN A 238 4.15 -23.56 7.01
CA GLN A 238 3.50 -24.67 6.31
C GLN A 238 2.61 -24.18 5.16
N ALA A 239 1.79 -23.15 5.39
CA ALA A 239 0.92 -22.59 4.37
C ALA A 239 1.71 -22.02 3.18
N LEU A 240 2.86 -21.39 3.42
CA LEU A 240 3.69 -20.85 2.35
C LEU A 240 4.49 -21.94 1.61
N THR A 241 5.05 -22.91 2.32
CA THR A 241 5.85 -23.98 1.67
C THR A 241 5.01 -24.91 0.82
N SER A 242 3.76 -25.19 1.20
CA SER A 242 2.83 -26.01 0.39
C SER A 242 2.42 -25.36 -0.96
N LEU A 243 2.82 -24.12 -1.22
CA LEU A 243 2.57 -23.43 -2.49
C LEU A 243 3.73 -23.59 -3.50
N ASN A 244 4.85 -24.16 -3.08
CA ASN A 244 6.00 -24.43 -3.95
C ASN A 244 6.01 -25.88 -4.48
N GLU A 245 5.09 -26.72 -4.05
CA GLU A 245 4.83 -28.07 -4.54
C GLU A 245 3.73 -28.07 -5.63
#